data_0bbb853a68aa2d2adf3cc2773190ec50
#
_entry.id   0bbb853a68aa2d2adf3cc2773190ec50
#
_cell.length_a   1.000
_cell.length_b   1.000
_cell.length_c   1.000
_cell.angle_alpha   90.00
_cell.angle_beta   90.00
_cell.angle_gamma   90.00
#
_symmetry.space_group_name_H-M   'P 1'
#
loop_
_entity.id
_entity.type
_entity.pdbx_description
1 polymer ?
#
loop_
_entity_poly.entity_id
_entity_poly.type
_entity_poly.pdbx_seq_one_letter_code
_entity_poly.pdbx_strand_id
1 'polypeptide(L)' 'MKTLIKLKIERFVEQEEEYFVATSDDLEGLVAEGKTIEEVIEIAQDVAKVLLQLEKETDSKVKFQDIPSILEYPLIMEV' A
#
# COMPACT_ATOMS: atom_id res chain seq x y z
N MET A 1 0.38 8.16 17.08
CA MET A 1 -0.67 8.61 16.15
C MET A 1 -0.87 7.58 15.04
N LYS A 2 -2.11 7.32 14.68
CA LYS A 2 -2.43 6.33 13.64
C LYS A 2 -2.99 7.00 12.41
N THR A 3 -2.68 6.47 11.27
CA THR A 3 -3.26 6.92 10.00
C THR A 3 -3.79 5.72 9.24
N LEU A 4 -4.83 5.92 8.47
CA LEU A 4 -5.45 4.89 7.66
C LEU A 4 -5.02 5.06 6.21
N ILE A 5 -4.45 4.00 5.66
CA ILE A 5 -4.01 3.96 4.27
C ILE A 5 -4.76 2.84 3.59
N LYS A 6 -5.47 3.15 2.52
CA LYS A 6 -6.18 2.15 1.75
C LYS A 6 -5.26 1.54 0.72
N LEU A 7 -5.12 0.24 0.76
CA LEU A 7 -4.34 -0.49 -0.22
C LEU A 7 -5.24 -1.00 -1.32
N LYS A 8 -4.79 -0.85 -2.55
CA LYS A 8 -5.41 -1.47 -3.70
C LYS A 8 -4.53 -2.67 -4.06
N ILE A 9 -5.09 -3.86 -3.95
CA ILE A 9 -4.35 -5.09 -4.22
C ILE A 9 -4.89 -5.72 -5.49
N GLU A 10 -4.00 -5.93 -6.45
CA GLU A 10 -4.34 -6.53 -7.72
C GLU A 10 -3.63 -7.86 -7.87
N ARG A 11 -4.35 -8.83 -8.39
CA ARG A 11 -3.81 -10.17 -8.65
C ARG A 11 -3.38 -10.26 -10.10
N PHE A 12 -2.20 -10.78 -10.32
CA PHE A 12 -1.67 -11.03 -11.66
C PHE A 12 -1.29 -12.49 -11.79
N VAL A 13 -1.48 -13.04 -12.98
CA VAL A 13 -1.06 -14.39 -13.29
C VAL A 13 -0.17 -14.31 -14.52
N GLU A 14 1.03 -14.84 -14.41
CA GLU A 14 2.00 -14.80 -15.48
C GLU A 14 2.75 -16.12 -15.51
N GLN A 15 2.71 -16.80 -16.67
CA GLN A 15 3.38 -18.08 -16.84
C GLN A 15 3.03 -19.09 -15.74
N GLU A 16 1.74 -19.19 -15.45
CA GLU A 16 1.20 -20.08 -14.42
C GLU A 16 1.59 -19.72 -12.98
N GLU A 17 2.25 -18.59 -12.80
CA GLU A 17 2.56 -18.09 -11.47
C GLU A 17 1.66 -16.92 -11.11
N GLU A 18 1.20 -16.92 -9.87
CA GLU A 18 0.32 -15.90 -9.36
C GLU A 18 1.10 -15.00 -8.42
N TYR A 19 0.87 -13.69 -8.53
CA TYR A 19 1.45 -12.74 -7.61
C TYR A 19 0.49 -11.56 -7.41
N PHE A 20 0.74 -10.79 -6.38
CA PHE A 20 -0.10 -9.66 -6.00
C PHE A 20 0.73 -8.40 -5.92
N VAL A 21 0.12 -7.29 -6.33
CA VAL A 21 0.75 -5.98 -6.25
C VAL A 21 -0.17 -5.06 -5.46
N ALA A 22 0.38 -4.40 -4.47
CA ALA A 22 -0.34 -3.42 -3.67
C ALA A 22 0.16 -2.03 -3.99
N THR A 23 -0.77 -1.12 -4.18
CA THR A 23 -0.49 0.30 -4.36
C THR A 23 -1.45 1.10 -3.50
N SER A 24 -1.21 2.40 -3.37
CA SER A 24 -2.13 3.26 -2.63
C SER A 24 -2.09 4.67 -3.20
N ASP A 25 -3.28 5.27 -3.33
CA ASP A 25 -3.38 6.68 -3.68
C ASP A 25 -3.27 7.57 -2.45
N ASP A 26 -3.39 6.98 -1.26
CA ASP A 26 -3.25 7.73 -0.01
C ASP A 26 -1.79 8.01 0.32
N LEU A 27 -0.89 7.22 -0.20
CA LEU A 27 0.54 7.36 0.09
C LEU A 27 1.31 7.18 -1.21
N GLU A 28 1.79 8.29 -1.74
CA GLU A 28 2.51 8.29 -3.00
C GLU A 28 3.81 7.50 -2.90
N GLY A 29 4.07 6.69 -3.89
CA GLY A 29 5.28 5.88 -3.93
C GLY A 29 5.15 4.51 -3.31
N LEU A 30 3.98 4.20 -2.72
CA LEU A 30 3.80 2.88 -2.14
C LEU A 30 3.53 1.86 -3.23
N VAL A 31 4.44 0.92 -3.39
CA VAL A 31 4.32 -0.23 -4.29
C VAL A 31 4.92 -1.42 -3.58
N ALA A 32 4.16 -2.51 -3.54
CA ALA A 32 4.64 -3.75 -2.92
C ALA A 32 4.19 -4.93 -3.78
N GLU A 33 5.00 -5.96 -3.82
CA GLU A 33 4.72 -7.16 -4.59
C GLU A 33 4.98 -8.38 -3.73
N GLY A 34 4.10 -9.37 -3.81
CA GLY A 34 4.23 -10.58 -3.04
C GLY A 34 3.51 -11.74 -3.71
N LYS A 35 3.81 -12.95 -3.28
CA LYS A 35 3.21 -14.17 -3.83
C LYS A 35 1.88 -14.50 -3.18
N THR A 36 1.60 -13.94 -2.03
CA THR A 36 0.33 -14.11 -1.32
C THR A 36 -0.18 -12.76 -0.89
N ILE A 37 -1.47 -12.70 -0.56
CA ILE A 37 -2.06 -11.46 -0.06
C ILE A 37 -1.42 -11.07 1.26
N GLU A 38 -1.18 -12.03 2.15
CA GLU A 38 -0.54 -11.76 3.43
C GLU A 38 0.86 -11.18 3.26
N GLU A 39 1.62 -11.76 2.33
CA GLU A 39 2.97 -11.30 2.06
C GLU A 39 2.98 -9.88 1.51
N VAL A 40 2.10 -9.58 0.56
CA VAL A 40 2.07 -8.24 -0.04
C VAL A 40 1.64 -7.19 0.98
N ILE A 41 0.73 -7.53 1.89
CA ILE A 41 0.31 -6.62 2.95
C ILE A 41 1.47 -6.34 3.90
N GLU A 42 2.21 -7.36 4.28
CA GLU A 42 3.36 -7.22 5.16
C GLU A 42 4.42 -6.33 4.54
N ILE A 43 4.73 -6.56 3.27
CA ILE A 43 5.71 -5.74 2.55
C ILE A 43 5.20 -4.30 2.43
N ALA A 44 3.91 -4.13 2.12
CA ALA A 44 3.32 -2.79 2.02
C ALA A 44 3.42 -2.04 3.35
N GLN A 45 3.25 -2.72 4.47
CA GLN A 45 3.42 -2.09 5.79
C GLN A 45 4.84 -1.57 5.99
N ASP A 46 5.83 -2.37 5.60
CA ASP A 46 7.22 -1.96 5.74
C ASP A 46 7.54 -0.76 4.86
N VAL A 47 7.07 -0.77 3.61
CA VAL A 47 7.25 0.34 2.70
C VAL A 47 6.55 1.59 3.22
N ALA A 48 5.33 1.43 3.71
CA ALA A 48 4.56 2.55 4.23
C ALA A 48 5.25 3.22 5.42
N LYS A 49 5.87 2.43 6.29
CA LYS A 49 6.61 2.98 7.43
C LYS A 49 7.71 3.92 6.98
N VAL A 50 8.47 3.51 5.97
CA VAL A 50 9.56 4.33 5.43
C VAL A 50 9.00 5.59 4.79
N LEU A 51 7.96 5.47 3.97
CA LEU A 51 7.37 6.60 3.29
C LEU A 51 6.74 7.60 4.25
N LEU A 52 6.06 7.13 5.27
CA LEU A 52 5.47 8.00 6.27
C LEU A 52 6.54 8.77 7.05
N GLN A 53 7.67 8.13 7.30
CA GLN A 53 8.79 8.77 7.97
C GLN A 53 9.36 9.89 7.10
N LEU A 54 9.48 9.65 5.80
CA LEU A 54 9.94 10.67 4.86
C LEU A 54 8.95 11.84 4.77
N GLU A 55 7.66 11.55 4.78
CA GLU A 55 6.64 12.60 4.75
C GLU A 55 6.71 13.52 5.98
N LYS A 56 7.01 12.96 7.13
CA LYS A 56 7.21 13.77 8.34
C LYS A 56 8.30 14.79 8.16
N GLU A 57 9.36 14.42 7.45
CA GLU A 57 10.49 15.29 7.21
C GLU A 57 10.22 16.35 6.14
N THR A 58 9.38 16.00 5.16
CA THR A 58 9.12 16.87 4.01
C THR A 58 7.81 17.62 4.11
N ASP A 59 6.99 17.32 5.12
CA ASP A 59 5.69 17.95 5.31
C ASP A 59 4.74 17.70 4.13
N SER A 60 4.83 16.55 3.52
CA SER A 60 3.97 16.15 2.43
C SER A 60 2.55 15.85 2.92
N LYS A 61 1.59 15.99 2.03
CA LYS A 61 0.20 15.73 2.37
C LYS A 61 -0.25 14.39 1.79
N VAL A 62 -1.04 13.69 2.58
CA VAL A 62 -1.70 12.47 2.12
C VAL A 62 -2.91 12.88 1.29
N LYS A 63 -3.08 12.26 0.15
CA LYS A 63 -4.19 12.54 -0.74
C LYS A 63 -5.28 11.49 -0.57
N PHE A 64 -6.52 11.94 -0.52
CA PHE A 64 -7.67 11.06 -0.51
C PHE A 64 -8.41 11.21 -1.83
N GLN A 65 -8.54 10.14 -2.55
CA GLN A 65 -9.22 10.12 -3.83
C GLN A 65 -10.18 8.94 -3.89
N ASP A 66 -11.22 9.11 -4.67
CA ASP A 66 -12.12 7.99 -4.95
C ASP A 66 -11.42 7.02 -5.88
N ILE A 67 -11.25 5.81 -5.42
CA ILE A 67 -10.53 4.79 -6.15
C ILE A 67 -11.53 3.70 -6.58
N PRO A 68 -11.61 3.38 -7.89
CA PRO A 68 -12.34 2.19 -8.29
C PRO A 68 -11.57 1.00 -7.77
N SER A 69 -12.12 0.35 -6.78
CA SER A 69 -11.39 -0.73 -6.11
C SER A 69 -11.67 -2.07 -6.75
N ILE A 70 -10.62 -2.81 -7.02
CA ILE A 70 -10.72 -4.22 -7.33
C ILE A 70 -10.65 -4.97 -6.01
N LEU A 71 -9.75 -4.55 -5.15
CA LEU A 71 -9.66 -5.03 -3.79
C LEU A 71 -9.06 -3.91 -2.93
N GLU A 72 -9.83 -3.44 -1.96
CA GLU A 72 -9.35 -2.43 -1.02
C GLU A 72 -9.02 -3.08 0.31
N TYR A 73 -7.91 -2.68 0.89
CA TYR A 73 -7.50 -3.15 2.19
C TYR A 73 -7.14 -1.96 3.07
N PRO A 74 -7.84 -1.76 4.17
CA PRO A 74 -7.51 -0.68 5.09
C PRO A 74 -6.27 -1.03 5.90
N LEU A 75 -5.25 -0.21 5.81
CA LEU A 75 -4.01 -0.39 6.53
C LEU A 75 -3.89 0.71 7.56
N ILE A 76 -3.86 0.33 8.84
CA ILE A 76 -3.70 1.29 9.94
C ILE A 76 -2.24 1.31 10.33
N MET A 77 -1.63 2.47 10.21
CA MET A 77 -0.21 2.63 10.50
C MET A 77 -0.01 3.44 11.78
N GLU A 78 0.94 3.03 12.56
CA GLU A 78 1.38 3.77 13.74
C GLU A 78 2.50 4.72 13.32
N VAL A 79 2.29 5.99 13.55
CA VAL A 79 3.27 7.02 13.17
C VAL A 79 3.75 7.80 14.37
#